data_dfe6a37844d47f5caf7413dea93776f5
#
_entry.id   dfe6a37844d47f5caf7413dea93776f5
#
_cell.length_a   1.000
_cell.length_b   1.000
_cell.length_c   1.000
_cell.angle_alpha   90.00
_cell.angle_beta   90.00
_cell.angle_gamma   90.00
#
_symmetry.space_group_name_H-M   'P 1'
#
loop_
_entity.id
_entity.type
_entity.pdbx_description
1 polymer ?
#
loop_
_entity_poly.entity_id
_entity_poly.type
_entity_poly.pdbx_seq_one_letter_code
_entity_poly.pdbx_strand_id
1 'polypeptide(L)'
;TSFETIVASGENSSKPHAVPTDRKIQDIDIITIDMGCKVNGYCSDMTRTFFVGEVPEYVKPIYDLVLKNQEQTVEEFKDGVSTRQLTKMVENDFKLNGYDLVHALGHGVGMEIHETPFINYKSDTLLKENMVVTNEPGIYIPGKFGVRIEDTVQITKFGSIKLTNSEKNYIII
;
A
#
# COMPACT_ATOMS: atom_id res chain seq x y z
N THR A 1 -8.25 -11.24 13.03
CA THR A 1 -7.37 -10.40 12.18
C THR A 1 -6.25 -11.24 11.60
N SER A 2 -5.72 -10.86 10.43
CA SER A 2 -4.52 -11.45 9.81
C SER A 2 -3.24 -10.96 10.48
N PHE A 3 -3.28 -9.74 11.01
CA PHE A 3 -2.22 -9.07 11.78
C PHE A 3 -2.85 -8.06 12.74
N GLU A 4 -2.04 -7.41 13.56
CA GLU A 4 -2.50 -6.32 14.42
C GLU A 4 -2.78 -5.08 13.57
N THR A 5 -4.03 -4.62 13.56
CA THR A 5 -4.48 -3.47 12.74
C THR A 5 -3.66 -2.22 13.08
N ILE A 6 -3.11 -1.58 12.05
CA ILE A 6 -2.41 -0.30 12.19
C ILE A 6 -3.43 0.83 12.01
N VAL A 7 -3.52 1.71 12.99
CA VAL A 7 -4.25 2.99 12.90
C VAL A 7 -3.28 4.10 13.29
N ALA A 8 -2.78 4.82 12.30
CA ALA A 8 -1.74 5.84 12.49
C ALA A 8 -2.25 7.21 12.05
N SER A 9 -2.34 8.16 12.99
CA SER A 9 -2.85 9.51 12.74
C SER A 9 -1.77 10.58 12.82
N GLY A 10 -1.90 11.62 12.01
CA GLY A 10 -1.01 12.77 11.98
C GLY A 10 0.45 12.36 11.77
N GLU A 11 1.37 12.86 12.60
CA GLU A 11 2.80 12.55 12.49
C GLU A 11 3.14 11.05 12.65
N ASN A 12 2.30 10.28 13.36
CA ASN A 12 2.53 8.85 13.54
C ASN A 12 2.35 8.07 12.22
N SER A 13 1.52 8.58 11.29
CA SER A 13 1.35 7.98 9.96
C SER A 13 2.62 8.05 9.10
N SER A 14 3.60 8.89 9.48
CA SER A 14 4.91 8.93 8.80
C SER A 14 5.77 7.67 9.00
N LYS A 15 5.30 6.72 9.80
CA LYS A 15 5.97 5.45 10.07
C LYS A 15 5.20 4.31 9.38
N PRO A 16 5.82 3.55 8.46
CA PRO A 16 5.14 2.45 7.76
C PRO A 16 4.51 1.43 8.72
N HIS A 17 5.22 1.07 9.79
CA HIS A 17 4.78 0.16 10.85
C HIS A 17 4.55 0.92 12.15
N ALA A 18 3.60 1.85 12.13
CA ALA A 18 3.29 2.67 13.28
C ALA A 18 2.67 1.85 14.41
N VAL A 19 3.11 2.11 15.64
CA VAL A 19 2.49 1.60 16.86
C VAL A 19 1.58 2.70 17.42
N PRO A 20 0.39 2.38 17.93
CA PRO A 20 -0.50 3.33 18.57
C PRO A 20 0.19 4.12 19.69
N THR A 21 -0.18 5.38 19.84
CA THR A 21 0.30 6.29 20.90
C THR A 21 -0.87 6.91 21.63
N ASP A 22 -0.61 7.66 22.71
CA ASP A 22 -1.65 8.41 23.45
C ASP A 22 -2.13 9.68 22.72
N ARG A 23 -1.54 10.01 21.56
CA ARG A 23 -1.96 11.16 20.75
C ARG A 23 -3.41 10.98 20.30
N LYS A 24 -4.25 11.95 20.61
CA LYS A 24 -5.63 11.98 20.13
C LYS A 24 -5.67 12.41 18.67
N ILE A 25 -6.59 11.81 17.90
CA ILE A 25 -6.91 12.26 16.55
C ILE A 25 -7.40 13.72 16.63
N GLN A 26 -6.94 14.54 15.71
CA GLN A 26 -7.23 15.96 15.64
C GLN A 26 -7.93 16.31 14.32
N ASP A 27 -8.57 17.46 14.27
CA ASP A 27 -9.10 18.01 13.03
C ASP A 27 -7.97 18.13 11.99
N ILE A 28 -8.31 17.84 10.73
CA ILE A 28 -7.38 17.82 9.59
C ILE A 28 -6.23 16.80 9.68
N ASP A 29 -6.36 15.79 10.56
CA ASP A 29 -5.40 14.67 10.56
C ASP A 29 -5.51 13.81 9.30
N ILE A 30 -4.36 13.29 8.89
CA ILE A 30 -4.24 12.21 7.93
C ILE A 30 -4.15 10.92 8.74
N ILE A 31 -4.98 9.94 8.39
CA ILE A 31 -5.02 8.66 9.10
C ILE A 31 -4.75 7.52 8.11
N THR A 32 -3.67 6.80 8.30
CA THR A 32 -3.45 5.53 7.61
C THR A 32 -4.05 4.40 8.43
N ILE A 33 -4.95 3.63 7.83
CA ILE A 33 -5.53 2.41 8.41
C ILE A 33 -5.12 1.24 7.53
N ASP A 34 -4.39 0.29 8.14
CA ASP A 34 -3.95 -0.93 7.52
C ASP A 34 -4.53 -2.11 8.28
N MET A 35 -5.34 -2.93 7.60
CA MET A 35 -6.15 -3.94 8.22
C MET A 35 -6.31 -5.18 7.34
N GLY A 36 -6.48 -6.30 8.01
CA GLY A 36 -6.80 -7.56 7.35
C GLY A 36 -7.54 -8.53 8.26
N CYS A 37 -8.22 -9.48 7.65
CA CYS A 37 -8.91 -10.56 8.34
C CYS A 37 -8.36 -11.92 7.94
N LYS A 38 -8.62 -12.93 8.77
CA LYS A 38 -8.28 -14.33 8.48
C LYS A 38 -9.57 -15.15 8.42
N VAL A 39 -9.85 -15.73 7.24
CA VAL A 39 -11.05 -16.53 7.01
C VAL A 39 -10.64 -17.91 6.47
N ASN A 40 -11.08 -18.97 7.12
CA ASN A 40 -10.73 -20.35 6.77
C ASN A 40 -9.21 -20.58 6.64
N GLY A 41 -8.40 -19.89 7.44
CA GLY A 41 -6.94 -19.98 7.43
C GLY A 41 -6.25 -19.04 6.46
N TYR A 42 -6.94 -18.33 5.58
CA TYR A 42 -6.37 -17.39 4.61
C TYR A 42 -6.46 -15.95 5.10
N CYS A 43 -5.38 -15.21 4.90
CA CYS A 43 -5.25 -13.80 5.26
C CYS A 43 -5.75 -12.89 4.13
N SER A 44 -6.22 -11.71 4.51
CA SER A 44 -6.40 -10.56 3.61
C SER A 44 -5.56 -9.39 4.12
N ASP A 45 -5.32 -8.43 3.23
CA ASP A 45 -4.51 -7.24 3.49
C ASP A 45 -5.00 -6.05 2.69
N MET A 46 -5.13 -4.88 3.35
CA MET A 46 -5.58 -3.66 2.70
C MET A 46 -5.24 -2.43 3.52
N THR A 47 -4.63 -1.43 2.90
CA THR A 47 -4.42 -0.09 3.49
C THR A 47 -5.22 0.97 2.77
N ARG A 48 -5.80 1.90 3.54
CA ARG A 48 -6.38 3.16 3.06
C ARG A 48 -5.89 4.33 3.89
N THR A 49 -5.80 5.49 3.24
CA THR A 49 -5.50 6.76 3.91
C THR A 49 -6.75 7.63 3.92
N PHE A 50 -7.14 8.09 5.11
CA PHE A 50 -8.33 8.88 5.41
C PHE A 50 -7.92 10.30 5.81
N PHE A 51 -8.88 11.22 5.71
CA PHE A 51 -8.72 12.62 6.12
C PHE A 51 -9.82 13.00 7.09
N VAL A 52 -9.47 13.68 8.18
CA VAL A 52 -10.46 14.18 9.13
C VAL A 52 -10.88 15.60 8.69
N GLY A 53 -12.19 15.78 8.45
CA GLY A 53 -12.79 17.07 8.09
C GLY A 53 -12.49 17.52 6.66
N GLU A 54 -11.22 17.72 6.30
CA GLU A 54 -10.83 18.15 4.95
C GLU A 54 -9.51 17.54 4.48
N VAL A 55 -9.26 17.60 3.18
CA VAL A 55 -7.98 17.17 2.59
C VAL A 55 -7.04 18.36 2.54
N PRO A 56 -5.93 18.37 3.31
CA PRO A 56 -4.96 19.46 3.27
C PRO A 56 -4.32 19.61 1.89
N GLU A 57 -4.25 20.82 1.36
CA GLU A 57 -3.71 21.08 0.01
C GLU A 57 -2.30 20.55 -0.19
N TYR A 58 -1.46 20.59 0.84
CA TYR A 58 -0.06 20.10 0.75
C TYR A 58 0.04 18.58 0.65
N VAL A 59 -1.02 17.83 0.98
CA VAL A 59 -1.04 16.36 0.90
C VAL A 59 -1.48 15.89 -0.48
N LYS A 60 -2.36 16.63 -1.16
CA LYS A 60 -2.98 16.22 -2.43
C LYS A 60 -1.95 15.73 -3.47
N PRO A 61 -0.86 16.46 -3.77
CA PRO A 61 0.11 16.00 -4.75
C PRO A 61 0.78 14.67 -4.38
N ILE A 62 0.98 14.43 -3.07
CA ILE A 62 1.59 13.19 -2.57
C ILE A 62 0.58 12.04 -2.65
N TYR A 63 -0.66 12.29 -2.25
CA TYR A 63 -1.73 11.31 -2.34
C TYR A 63 -1.97 10.86 -3.79
N ASP A 64 -2.08 11.84 -4.71
CA ASP A 64 -2.31 11.58 -6.13
C ASP A 64 -1.15 10.80 -6.76
N LEU A 65 0.10 11.10 -6.34
CA LEU A 65 1.27 10.36 -6.80
C LEU A 65 1.24 8.90 -6.30
N VAL A 66 0.89 8.67 -5.03
CA VAL A 66 0.75 7.31 -4.48
C VAL A 66 -0.39 6.56 -5.18
N LEU A 67 -1.57 7.18 -5.33
CA LEU A 67 -2.73 6.58 -5.99
C LEU A 67 -2.42 6.22 -7.44
N LYS A 68 -1.84 7.16 -8.21
CA LYS A 68 -1.41 6.91 -9.59
C LYS A 68 -0.50 5.69 -9.69
N ASN A 69 0.53 5.63 -8.84
CA ASN A 69 1.49 4.51 -8.86
C ASN A 69 0.83 3.19 -8.45
N GLN A 70 -0.08 3.23 -7.47
CA GLN A 70 -0.82 2.05 -7.06
C GLN A 70 -1.68 1.50 -8.21
N GLU A 71 -2.42 2.34 -8.91
CA GLU A 71 -3.28 1.94 -10.01
C GLU A 71 -2.48 1.45 -11.23
N GLN A 72 -1.46 2.22 -11.65
CA GLN A 72 -0.61 1.85 -12.78
C GLN A 72 0.13 0.53 -12.55
N THR A 73 0.57 0.26 -11.32
CA THR A 73 1.25 -0.99 -11.01
C THR A 73 0.29 -2.18 -11.07
N VAL A 74 -0.96 -2.03 -10.61
CA VAL A 74 -2.00 -3.08 -10.72
C VAL A 74 -2.26 -3.46 -12.18
N GLU A 75 -2.24 -2.50 -13.10
CA GLU A 75 -2.41 -2.75 -14.54
C GLU A 75 -1.27 -3.58 -15.14
N GLU A 76 -0.07 -3.47 -14.59
CA GLU A 76 1.11 -4.22 -15.05
C GLU A 76 1.23 -5.63 -14.45
N PHE A 77 0.46 -5.96 -13.42
CA PHE A 77 0.48 -7.26 -12.78
C PHE A 77 -0.12 -8.34 -13.68
N LYS A 78 0.70 -9.30 -14.09
CA LYS A 78 0.30 -10.49 -14.87
C LYS A 78 1.34 -11.59 -14.77
N ASP A 79 1.01 -12.79 -15.24
CA ASP A 79 1.96 -13.90 -15.32
C ASP A 79 3.21 -13.49 -16.12
N GLY A 80 4.37 -13.86 -15.60
CA GLY A 80 5.68 -13.62 -16.20
C GLY A 80 6.31 -12.26 -15.94
N VAL A 81 5.64 -11.34 -15.26
CA VAL A 81 6.23 -10.03 -14.90
C VAL A 81 7.18 -10.18 -13.72
N SER A 82 8.33 -9.49 -13.79
CA SER A 82 9.33 -9.49 -12.73
C SER A 82 8.93 -8.58 -11.57
N THR A 83 9.04 -9.07 -10.34
CA THR A 83 8.84 -8.29 -9.12
C THR A 83 9.78 -7.08 -9.04
N ARG A 84 11.02 -7.23 -9.51
CA ARG A 84 11.99 -6.13 -9.58
C ARG A 84 11.59 -5.05 -10.59
N GLN A 85 11.03 -5.45 -11.73
CA GLN A 85 10.56 -4.50 -12.75
C GLN A 85 9.44 -3.62 -12.21
N LEU A 86 8.45 -4.21 -11.54
CA LEU A 86 7.35 -3.50 -10.89
C LEU A 86 7.86 -2.51 -9.84
N THR A 87 8.77 -2.98 -8.96
CA THR A 87 9.37 -2.11 -7.93
C THR A 87 10.12 -0.93 -8.53
N LYS A 88 10.94 -1.16 -9.57
CA LYS A 88 11.69 -0.09 -10.25
C LYS A 88 10.79 0.95 -10.91
N MET A 89 9.64 0.54 -11.41
CA MET A 89 8.67 1.47 -12.02
C MET A 89 8.20 2.50 -10.99
N VAL A 90 7.75 2.05 -9.82
CA VAL A 90 7.30 2.92 -8.72
C VAL A 90 8.46 3.73 -8.13
N GLU A 91 9.60 3.07 -7.86
CA GLU A 91 10.79 3.73 -7.31
C GLU A 91 11.27 4.89 -8.21
N ASN A 92 11.28 4.69 -9.53
CA ASN A 92 11.69 5.72 -10.47
C ASN A 92 10.72 6.91 -10.49
N ASP A 93 9.39 6.66 -10.51
CA ASP A 93 8.41 7.76 -10.51
C ASP A 93 8.45 8.53 -9.18
N PHE A 94 8.60 7.84 -8.04
CA PHE A 94 8.77 8.48 -6.75
C PHE A 94 10.04 9.36 -6.73
N LYS A 95 11.19 8.84 -7.19
CA LYS A 95 12.46 9.60 -7.25
C LYS A 95 12.39 10.82 -8.16
N LEU A 96 11.72 10.73 -9.30
CA LEU A 96 11.50 11.88 -10.20
C LEU A 96 10.70 12.99 -9.51
N ASN A 97 9.87 12.65 -8.52
CA ASN A 97 9.07 13.59 -7.73
C ASN A 97 9.73 13.94 -6.37
N GLY A 98 10.97 13.49 -6.11
CA GLY A 98 11.74 13.82 -4.92
C GLY A 98 11.42 12.95 -3.68
N TYR A 99 10.85 11.74 -3.90
CA TYR A 99 10.50 10.79 -2.84
C TYR A 99 11.20 9.44 -3.03
N ASP A 100 11.25 8.65 -1.96
CA ASP A 100 11.79 7.30 -1.97
C ASP A 100 10.69 6.27 -1.65
N LEU A 101 10.79 5.08 -2.28
CA LEU A 101 10.06 3.90 -1.87
C LEU A 101 10.85 3.22 -0.74
N VAL A 102 10.40 3.38 0.51
CA VAL A 102 11.17 2.99 1.71
C VAL A 102 10.93 1.57 2.20
N HIS A 103 9.95 0.86 1.65
CA HIS A 103 9.65 -0.54 1.96
C HIS A 103 9.40 -1.34 0.68
N ALA A 104 9.12 -2.64 0.81
CA ALA A 104 8.71 -3.46 -0.33
C ALA A 104 7.44 -2.89 -0.98
N LEU A 105 7.33 -2.99 -2.29
CA LEU A 105 6.12 -2.61 -3.02
C LEU A 105 4.95 -3.54 -2.71
N GLY A 106 5.24 -4.76 -2.23
CA GLY A 106 4.24 -5.73 -1.85
C GLY A 106 4.85 -7.09 -1.54
N HIS A 107 3.98 -8.04 -1.26
CA HIS A 107 4.33 -9.41 -0.89
C HIS A 107 3.21 -10.39 -1.24
N GLY A 108 3.52 -11.68 -1.24
CA GLY A 108 2.50 -12.72 -1.31
C GLY A 108 1.63 -12.74 -0.06
N VAL A 109 0.37 -13.06 -0.24
CA VAL A 109 -0.62 -13.25 0.83
C VAL A 109 -1.30 -14.60 0.66
N GLY A 110 -1.37 -15.38 1.74
CA GLY A 110 -2.00 -16.69 1.72
C GLY A 110 -2.40 -17.14 3.13
N MET A 111 -1.90 -18.27 3.57
CA MET A 111 -2.11 -18.74 4.95
C MET A 111 -1.32 -17.91 5.96
N GLU A 112 -0.19 -17.39 5.54
CA GLU A 112 0.57 -16.37 6.26
C GLU A 112 0.32 -14.99 5.64
N ILE A 113 0.45 -13.95 6.46
CA ILE A 113 0.25 -12.57 5.98
C ILE A 113 1.37 -12.15 5.03
N HIS A 114 2.59 -12.60 5.28
CA HIS A 114 3.73 -12.35 4.41
C HIS A 114 4.26 -13.67 3.85
N GLU A 115 4.02 -13.89 2.58
CA GLU A 115 4.53 -15.04 1.84
C GLU A 115 5.37 -14.59 0.63
N THR A 116 6.12 -15.51 0.04
CA THR A 116 6.72 -15.28 -1.28
C THR A 116 5.65 -15.25 -2.37
N PRO A 117 5.85 -14.42 -3.44
CA PRO A 117 7.02 -13.60 -3.71
C PRO A 117 7.01 -12.27 -2.96
N PHE A 118 8.21 -11.76 -2.61
CA PHE A 118 8.35 -10.37 -2.18
C PHE A 118 8.56 -9.47 -3.40
N ILE A 119 7.79 -8.40 -3.50
CA ILE A 119 7.87 -7.42 -4.58
C ILE A 119 8.78 -6.28 -4.12
N ASN A 120 10.08 -6.42 -4.37
CA ASN A 120 11.10 -5.45 -3.96
C ASN A 120 12.30 -5.49 -4.92
N TYR A 121 13.23 -4.55 -4.77
CA TYR A 121 14.42 -4.46 -5.64
C TYR A 121 15.43 -5.60 -5.42
N LYS A 122 15.37 -6.32 -4.31
CA LYS A 122 16.26 -7.46 -3.99
C LYS A 122 15.80 -8.76 -4.64
N SER A 123 14.51 -8.88 -4.90
CA SER A 123 13.89 -10.05 -5.53
C SER A 123 13.78 -9.83 -7.03
N ASP A 124 13.90 -10.91 -7.81
CA ASP A 124 13.65 -10.92 -9.26
C ASP A 124 12.79 -12.14 -9.63
N THR A 125 11.79 -12.39 -8.82
CA THR A 125 10.84 -13.48 -9.04
C THR A 125 9.87 -13.09 -10.14
N LEU A 126 9.58 -14.02 -11.05
CA LEU A 126 8.50 -13.85 -12.02
C LEU A 126 7.18 -14.22 -11.35
N LEU A 127 6.22 -13.30 -11.42
CA LEU A 127 4.85 -13.57 -10.98
C LEU A 127 4.25 -14.71 -11.79
N LYS A 128 3.41 -15.52 -11.17
CA LYS A 128 2.73 -16.65 -11.80
C LYS A 128 1.23 -16.54 -11.63
N GLU A 129 0.51 -17.02 -12.62
CA GLU A 129 -0.94 -17.16 -12.56
C GLU A 129 -1.40 -17.81 -11.25
N ASN A 130 -2.46 -17.29 -10.64
CA ASN A 130 -3.04 -17.65 -9.34
C ASN A 130 -2.24 -17.24 -8.10
N MET A 131 -1.10 -16.58 -8.22
CA MET A 131 -0.50 -15.92 -7.06
C MET A 131 -1.43 -14.81 -6.56
N VAL A 132 -1.52 -14.66 -5.24
CA VAL A 132 -2.19 -13.55 -4.57
C VAL A 132 -1.11 -12.70 -3.92
N VAL A 133 -1.08 -11.41 -4.24
CA VAL A 133 -0.03 -10.49 -3.80
C VAL A 133 -0.62 -9.12 -3.43
N THR A 134 0.06 -8.39 -2.56
CA THR A 134 -0.25 -6.98 -2.28
C THR A 134 0.43 -6.04 -3.27
N ASN A 135 -0.11 -4.84 -3.40
CA ASN A 135 0.49 -3.69 -4.06
C ASN A 135 0.23 -2.45 -3.22
N GLU A 136 1.25 -1.99 -2.49
CA GLU A 136 1.14 -1.07 -1.36
C GLU A 136 2.13 0.11 -1.42
N PRO A 137 2.24 0.85 -2.53
CA PRO A 137 3.12 2.01 -2.55
C PRO A 137 2.75 3.02 -1.46
N GLY A 138 3.78 3.59 -0.83
CA GLY A 138 3.59 4.61 0.20
C GLY A 138 4.72 5.64 0.20
N ILE A 139 4.38 6.88 0.54
CA ILE A 139 5.30 8.00 0.73
C ILE A 139 5.16 8.48 2.17
N TYR A 140 6.28 8.63 2.85
CA TYR A 140 6.33 8.99 4.27
C TYR A 140 7.25 10.19 4.46
N ILE A 141 6.69 11.25 5.06
CA ILE A 141 7.42 12.49 5.37
C ILE A 141 7.74 12.49 6.86
N PRO A 142 8.99 12.20 7.25
CA PRO A 142 9.36 12.02 8.66
C PRO A 142 8.87 13.16 9.56
N GLY A 143 8.21 12.82 10.66
CA GLY A 143 7.68 13.77 11.64
C GLY A 143 6.49 14.61 11.15
N LYS A 144 5.92 14.30 9.98
CA LYS A 144 4.75 15.02 9.46
C LYS A 144 3.59 14.07 9.19
N PHE A 145 3.66 13.26 8.15
CA PHE A 145 2.60 12.31 7.77
C PHE A 145 3.11 11.25 6.79
N GLY A 146 2.29 10.23 6.56
CA GLY A 146 2.47 9.26 5.49
C GLY A 146 1.17 8.99 4.74
N VAL A 147 1.30 8.55 3.50
CA VAL A 147 0.20 8.07 2.65
C VAL A 147 0.57 6.69 2.15
N ARG A 148 -0.28 5.69 2.38
CA ARG A 148 -0.21 4.36 1.77
C ARG A 148 -1.57 3.99 1.22
N ILE A 149 -1.60 3.44 0.02
CA ILE A 149 -2.79 2.88 -0.62
C ILE A 149 -2.44 1.49 -1.09
N GLU A 150 -3.18 0.50 -0.63
CA GLU A 150 -2.89 -0.90 -0.86
C GLU A 150 -4.11 -1.67 -1.32
N ASP A 151 -3.92 -2.52 -2.30
CA ASP A 151 -4.86 -3.57 -2.67
C ASP A 151 -4.18 -4.94 -2.69
N THR A 152 -4.93 -5.98 -2.34
CA THR A 152 -4.59 -7.37 -2.63
C THR A 152 -5.15 -7.75 -3.99
N VAL A 153 -4.33 -8.37 -4.84
CA VAL A 153 -4.69 -8.79 -6.19
C VAL A 153 -4.34 -10.23 -6.46
N GLN A 154 -5.15 -10.91 -7.29
CA GLN A 154 -4.82 -12.21 -7.85
C GLN A 154 -4.21 -12.02 -9.24
N ILE A 155 -3.07 -12.66 -9.48
CA ILE A 155 -2.40 -12.65 -10.78
C ILE A 155 -3.15 -13.59 -11.74
N THR A 156 -3.41 -13.10 -12.95
CA THR A 156 -3.95 -13.89 -14.04
C THR A 156 -2.97 -13.93 -15.22
N LYS A 157 -3.28 -14.74 -16.21
CA LYS A 157 -2.43 -14.88 -17.40
C LYS A 157 -2.22 -13.55 -18.15
N PHE A 158 -3.20 -12.67 -18.16
CA PHE A 158 -3.18 -11.45 -18.98
C PHE A 158 -3.33 -10.14 -18.17
N GLY A 159 -3.38 -10.21 -16.84
CA GLY A 159 -3.57 -9.07 -15.97
C GLY A 159 -3.71 -9.50 -14.52
N SER A 160 -4.47 -8.74 -13.74
CA SER A 160 -4.79 -9.08 -12.35
C SER A 160 -6.26 -8.86 -12.02
N ILE A 161 -6.74 -9.51 -10.97
CA ILE A 161 -8.08 -9.32 -10.41
C ILE A 161 -7.92 -8.69 -9.03
N LYS A 162 -8.47 -7.51 -8.85
CA LYS A 162 -8.47 -6.84 -7.55
C LYS A 162 -9.44 -7.55 -6.60
N LEU A 163 -8.94 -7.97 -5.43
CA LEU A 163 -9.72 -8.66 -4.39
C LEU A 163 -10.26 -7.70 -3.34
N THR A 164 -9.61 -6.56 -3.14
CA THR A 164 -10.05 -5.48 -2.25
C THR A 164 -10.70 -4.37 -3.06
N ASN A 165 -11.91 -3.92 -2.67
CA ASN A 165 -12.73 -3.03 -3.49
C ASN A 165 -13.16 -1.73 -2.79
N SER A 166 -12.55 -1.41 -1.63
CA SER A 166 -12.80 -0.14 -0.95
C SER A 166 -12.39 1.06 -1.80
N GLU A 167 -13.10 2.18 -1.64
CA GLU A 167 -12.79 3.46 -2.28
C GLU A 167 -11.32 3.86 -2.05
N LYS A 168 -10.70 4.46 -3.07
CA LYS A 168 -9.31 4.92 -3.05
C LYS A 168 -9.13 6.42 -3.32
N ASN A 169 -10.21 7.12 -3.69
CA ASN A 169 -10.17 8.57 -3.75
C ASN A 169 -10.13 9.16 -2.33
N TYR A 170 -10.03 10.48 -2.21
CA TYR A 170 -9.99 11.13 -0.90
C TYR A 170 -11.17 10.72 -0.02
N ILE A 171 -10.90 9.92 1.02
CA ILE A 171 -11.92 9.48 1.99
C ILE A 171 -11.90 10.45 3.17
N ILE A 172 -12.94 11.28 3.26
CA ILE A 172 -13.10 12.28 4.33
C ILE A 172 -14.06 11.74 5.39
N ILE A 173 -13.70 11.83 6.66
CA ILE A 173 -14.48 11.38 7.81
C ILE A 173 -14.64 12.50 8.83
#